data_ab9793582811ef02f3fe06cde2a37405
#
_entry.id   ab9793582811ef02f3fe06cde2a37405
#
_cell.length_a   1.000
_cell.length_b   1.000
_cell.length_c   1.000
_cell.angle_alpha   90.00
_cell.angle_beta   90.00
_cell.angle_gamma   90.00
#
_symmetry.space_group_name_H-M   'P 1'
#
loop_
_entity.id
_entity.type
_entity.pdbx_description
1 polymer ?
#
loop_
_entity_poly.entity_id
_entity_poly.type
_entity_poly.pdbx_seq_one_letter_code
_entity_poly.pdbx_strand_id
1 'polypeptide(L)'
;MVRPITPLAIPLRSHLTALDITDFEAAVLFDADGSGIAKRWTWITPDAGWLVFDRRGTQQIDSALQLFGNVTFWLFWENGYRALHALDDNGDRQLTDRELENLAIWHDRNVNGQSEPGEVRPLSDWRVVALSCEYEIDPAHPDEIAYSPAGVTFRDGSSRQTFDIVLHPAGRALSHTPPRR
;
A
#
# COMPACT_ATOMS: atom_id res chain seq x y z
N MET A 1 8.35 19.62 -9.39
CA MET A 1 8.16 19.02 -8.06
C MET A 1 7.67 17.60 -8.29
N VAL A 2 8.41 16.57 -7.87
CA VAL A 2 7.95 15.18 -8.01
C VAL A 2 6.84 14.98 -6.98
N ARG A 3 5.65 14.57 -7.44
CA ARG A 3 4.52 14.28 -6.56
C ARG A 3 4.86 13.02 -5.75
N PRO A 4 4.64 12.99 -4.43
CA PRO A 4 4.83 11.78 -3.65
C PRO A 4 3.88 10.69 -4.15
N ILE A 5 4.31 9.46 -4.12
CA ILE A 5 3.51 8.28 -4.47
C ILE A 5 3.16 7.57 -3.17
N THR A 6 1.88 7.27 -2.99
CA THR A 6 1.37 6.81 -1.70
C THR A 6 0.52 5.55 -1.85
N PRO A 7 1.14 4.36 -1.99
CA PRO A 7 0.41 3.10 -2.06
C PRO A 7 0.00 2.57 -0.69
N LEU A 8 -1.14 1.83 -0.65
CA LEU A 8 -1.64 1.16 0.54
C LEU A 8 -0.80 -0.09 0.88
N ALA A 9 -0.32 -0.14 2.11
CA ALA A 9 0.36 -1.28 2.69
C ALA A 9 -0.49 -1.96 3.76
N ILE A 10 -0.47 -3.28 3.78
CA ILE A 10 -1.14 -4.14 4.75
C ILE A 10 -0.07 -4.82 5.60
N PRO A 11 -0.01 -4.55 6.92
CA PRO A 11 0.88 -5.29 7.82
C PRO A 11 0.53 -6.79 7.85
N LEU A 12 1.54 -7.64 7.73
CA LEU A 12 1.34 -9.10 7.76
C LEU A 12 1.32 -9.67 9.19
N ARG A 13 1.70 -8.86 10.18
CA ARG A 13 1.62 -9.16 11.60
C ARG A 13 0.83 -8.08 12.34
N SER A 14 0.26 -8.43 13.50
CA SER A 14 -0.46 -7.48 14.36
C SER A 14 0.49 -6.50 15.05
N HIS A 15 -0.06 -5.34 15.44
CA HIS A 15 0.61 -4.30 16.23
C HIS A 15 1.80 -3.60 15.56
N LEU A 16 1.94 -3.72 14.24
CA LEU A 16 2.93 -2.95 13.49
C LEU A 16 2.36 -1.58 13.13
N THR A 17 3.19 -0.56 13.30
CA THR A 17 2.91 0.82 12.87
C THR A 17 3.44 1.07 11.45
N ALA A 18 3.11 2.21 10.86
CA ALA A 18 3.66 2.61 9.56
C ALA A 18 5.20 2.68 9.58
N LEU A 19 5.78 3.15 10.69
CA LEU A 19 7.24 3.24 10.83
C LEU A 19 7.90 1.85 10.91
N ASP A 20 7.23 0.86 11.51
CA ASP A 20 7.77 -0.50 11.61
C ASP A 20 7.82 -1.21 10.25
N ILE A 21 6.92 -0.83 9.35
CA ILE A 21 6.80 -1.46 8.03
C ILE A 21 7.44 -0.67 6.90
N THR A 22 8.00 0.52 7.16
CA THR A 22 8.67 1.34 6.15
C THR A 22 10.19 1.19 6.27
N ASP A 23 10.84 0.85 5.15
CA ASP A 23 12.29 0.86 5.02
C ASP A 23 12.74 2.14 4.30
N PHE A 24 13.14 3.14 5.09
CA PHE A 24 13.59 4.43 4.58
C PHE A 24 14.99 4.37 3.92
N GLU A 25 15.75 3.32 4.19
CA GLU A 25 17.09 3.11 3.61
C GLU A 25 17.03 2.26 2.32
N ALA A 26 15.89 1.65 2.03
CA ALA A 26 15.70 0.89 0.81
C ALA A 26 15.90 1.77 -0.43
N ALA A 27 16.41 1.15 -1.50
CA ALA A 27 16.61 1.81 -2.78
C ALA A 27 16.10 0.89 -3.91
N VAL A 28 14.82 0.54 -3.82
CA VAL A 28 14.18 -0.45 -4.69
C VAL A 28 13.88 0.18 -6.06
N LEU A 29 14.23 -0.54 -7.11
CA LEU A 29 14.02 -0.11 -8.50
C LEU A 29 12.60 -0.51 -8.94
N PHE A 30 11.72 0.49 -9.09
CA PHE A 30 10.32 0.28 -9.46
C PHE A 30 9.74 1.47 -10.24
N ASP A 31 8.76 1.22 -11.10
CA ASP A 31 7.99 2.28 -11.76
C ASP A 31 6.85 2.76 -10.85
N ALA A 32 7.20 3.54 -9.82
CA ALA A 32 6.23 4.00 -8.83
C ALA A 32 5.37 5.18 -9.32
N ASP A 33 5.81 5.92 -10.32
CA ASP A 33 5.07 7.07 -10.86
C ASP A 33 4.29 6.77 -12.15
N GLY A 34 4.31 5.53 -12.62
CA GLY A 34 3.61 5.09 -13.81
C GLY A 34 4.20 5.63 -15.11
N SER A 35 5.43 6.17 -15.09
CA SER A 35 6.08 6.75 -16.26
C SER A 35 6.62 5.72 -17.26
N GLY A 36 6.61 4.45 -16.91
CA GLY A 36 7.27 3.37 -17.64
C GLY A 36 8.77 3.31 -17.40
N ILE A 37 9.30 4.11 -16.47
CA ILE A 37 10.72 4.18 -16.14
C ILE A 37 10.91 3.85 -14.67
N ALA A 38 11.57 2.73 -14.39
CA ALA A 38 11.91 2.35 -13.04
C ALA A 38 12.93 3.33 -12.42
N LYS A 39 12.64 3.81 -11.23
CA LYS A 39 13.48 4.69 -10.41
C LYS A 39 13.68 4.06 -9.04
N ARG A 40 14.63 4.57 -8.27
CA ARG A 40 14.89 4.06 -6.91
C ARG A 40 14.02 4.78 -5.89
N TRP A 41 13.33 3.99 -5.05
CA TRP A 41 12.39 4.46 -4.03
C TRP A 41 12.69 3.82 -2.67
N THR A 42 12.30 4.49 -1.59
CA THR A 42 12.09 3.82 -0.30
C THR A 42 11.03 2.73 -0.47
N TRP A 43 10.96 1.77 0.44
CA TRP A 43 10.07 0.63 0.27
C TRP A 43 9.45 0.19 1.60
N ILE A 44 8.62 -0.84 1.56
CA ILE A 44 8.15 -1.51 2.77
C ILE A 44 9.07 -2.66 3.14
N THR A 45 9.09 -2.98 4.45
CA THR A 45 9.79 -4.16 4.97
C THR A 45 9.03 -5.44 4.62
N PRO A 46 9.67 -6.63 4.71
CA PRO A 46 8.98 -7.91 4.51
C PRO A 46 7.85 -8.21 5.51
N ASP A 47 7.66 -7.36 6.52
CA ASP A 47 6.56 -7.48 7.48
C ASP A 47 5.23 -6.89 6.97
N ALA A 48 5.21 -6.36 5.76
CA ALA A 48 4.02 -5.86 5.08
C ALA A 48 3.94 -6.31 3.64
N GLY A 49 2.78 -6.10 3.01
CA GLY A 49 2.57 -6.31 1.59
C GLY A 49 1.77 -5.16 0.99
N TRP A 50 1.99 -4.89 -0.28
CA TRP A 50 1.24 -3.90 -1.04
C TRP A 50 -0.14 -4.42 -1.41
N LEU A 51 -1.18 -3.61 -1.24
CA LEU A 51 -2.49 -3.91 -1.81
C LEU A 51 -2.46 -3.61 -3.31
N VAL A 52 -2.73 -4.62 -4.13
CA VAL A 52 -2.62 -4.55 -5.58
C VAL A 52 -3.88 -5.00 -6.29
N PHE A 53 -4.06 -4.51 -7.53
CA PHE A 53 -5.11 -4.92 -8.44
C PHE A 53 -4.52 -5.83 -9.52
N ASP A 54 -4.75 -7.13 -9.41
CA ASP A 54 -4.30 -8.15 -10.38
C ASP A 54 -5.49 -8.68 -11.18
N ARG A 55 -6.05 -7.83 -12.04
CA ARG A 55 -7.26 -8.13 -12.83
C ARG A 55 -7.14 -9.40 -13.69
N ARG A 56 -5.94 -9.74 -14.12
CA ARG A 56 -5.70 -10.87 -15.02
C ARG A 56 -5.24 -12.12 -14.30
N GLY A 57 -4.99 -12.05 -12.99
CA GLY A 57 -4.42 -13.14 -12.22
C GLY A 57 -3.01 -13.53 -12.69
N THR A 58 -2.28 -12.59 -13.27
CA THR A 58 -0.95 -12.84 -13.82
C THR A 58 0.13 -12.90 -12.76
N GLN A 59 -0.17 -12.37 -11.58
CA GLN A 59 0.79 -12.19 -10.48
C GLN A 59 2.00 -11.31 -10.87
N GLN A 60 1.85 -10.49 -11.93
CA GLN A 60 2.88 -9.57 -12.41
C GLN A 60 2.47 -8.15 -12.05
N ILE A 61 3.28 -7.50 -11.21
CA ILE A 61 3.12 -6.11 -10.79
C ILE A 61 4.33 -5.32 -11.30
N ASP A 62 4.10 -4.52 -12.32
CA ASP A 62 5.16 -3.81 -13.03
C ASP A 62 5.22 -2.32 -12.69
N SER A 63 4.15 -1.79 -12.10
CA SER A 63 4.01 -0.35 -11.88
C SER A 63 3.04 -0.05 -10.73
N ALA A 64 3.21 1.10 -10.08
CA ALA A 64 2.28 1.58 -9.06
C ALA A 64 0.87 1.92 -9.58
N LEU A 65 0.65 1.88 -10.89
CA LEU A 65 -0.70 1.93 -11.46
C LEU A 65 -1.57 0.73 -11.04
N GLN A 66 -0.92 -0.37 -10.62
CA GLN A 66 -1.56 -1.58 -10.12
C GLN A 66 -1.64 -1.61 -8.58
N LEU A 67 -0.94 -0.71 -7.88
CA LEU A 67 -1.03 -0.55 -6.43
C LEU A 67 -2.17 0.42 -6.09
N PHE A 68 -2.88 0.18 -4.98
CA PHE A 68 -3.87 1.13 -4.49
C PHE A 68 -3.18 2.32 -3.84
N GLY A 69 -3.15 3.43 -4.54
CA GLY A 69 -2.46 4.65 -4.14
C GLY A 69 -2.98 5.86 -4.93
N ASN A 70 -2.28 6.95 -4.82
CA ASN A 70 -2.68 8.20 -5.47
C ASN A 70 -2.51 8.23 -7.00
N VAL A 71 -1.93 7.19 -7.63
CA VAL A 71 -1.78 7.06 -9.09
C VAL A 71 -2.52 5.87 -9.69
N THR A 72 -3.27 5.13 -8.89
CA THR A 72 -4.02 3.93 -9.32
C THR A 72 -4.91 4.22 -10.52
N PHE A 73 -4.87 3.33 -11.51
CA PHE A 73 -5.69 3.42 -12.73
C PHE A 73 -5.49 4.69 -13.58
N TRP A 74 -4.31 5.33 -13.52
CA TRP A 74 -4.04 6.62 -14.16
C TRP A 74 -4.92 7.78 -13.67
N LEU A 75 -5.61 7.61 -12.56
CA LEU A 75 -6.38 8.66 -11.92
C LEU A 75 -5.56 9.26 -10.76
N PHE A 76 -5.68 10.57 -10.58
CA PHE A 76 -4.96 11.28 -9.51
C PHE A 76 -5.86 11.37 -8.27
N TRP A 77 -5.74 10.38 -7.42
CA TRP A 77 -6.45 10.31 -6.15
C TRP A 77 -5.74 11.16 -5.08
N GLU A 78 -6.48 11.53 -4.06
CA GLU A 78 -5.92 12.18 -2.86
C GLU A 78 -4.99 11.23 -2.10
N ASN A 79 -5.42 9.98 -1.93
CA ASN A 79 -4.70 8.89 -1.27
C ASN A 79 -5.23 7.52 -1.77
N GLY A 80 -4.63 6.44 -1.29
CA GLY A 80 -5.01 5.09 -1.70
C GLY A 80 -6.40 4.66 -1.26
N TYR A 81 -6.94 5.19 -0.16
CA TYR A 81 -8.32 4.88 0.29
C TYR A 81 -9.38 5.46 -0.65
N ARG A 82 -9.10 6.61 -1.29
CA ARG A 82 -9.99 7.16 -2.31
C ARG A 82 -10.00 6.28 -3.57
N ALA A 83 -8.86 5.71 -3.93
CA ALA A 83 -8.80 4.75 -5.02
C ALA A 83 -9.54 3.46 -4.66
N LEU A 84 -9.42 2.99 -3.41
CA LEU A 84 -10.12 1.81 -2.91
C LEU A 84 -11.64 2.02 -2.90
N HIS A 85 -12.11 3.17 -2.44
CA HIS A 85 -13.54 3.54 -2.41
C HIS A 85 -14.19 3.56 -3.81
N ALA A 86 -13.41 3.68 -4.88
CA ALA A 86 -13.94 3.58 -6.25
C ALA A 86 -14.43 2.17 -6.63
N LEU A 87 -14.11 1.16 -5.81
CA LEU A 87 -14.60 -0.22 -5.95
C LEU A 87 -15.78 -0.54 -5.02
N ASP A 88 -16.16 0.37 -4.15
CA ASP A 88 -17.30 0.24 -3.23
C ASP A 88 -18.60 0.48 -4.00
N ASP A 89 -19.16 -0.59 -4.54
CA ASP A 89 -20.34 -0.54 -5.39
C ASP A 89 -21.64 -0.29 -4.61
N ASN A 90 -21.67 -0.69 -3.33
CA ASN A 90 -22.86 -0.57 -2.49
C ASN A 90 -22.87 0.71 -1.63
N GLY A 91 -21.72 1.41 -1.53
CA GLY A 91 -21.56 2.67 -0.81
C GLY A 91 -21.51 2.53 0.71
N ASP A 92 -21.18 1.36 1.24
CA ASP A 92 -21.12 1.10 2.68
C ASP A 92 -19.76 1.42 3.31
N ARG A 93 -18.80 1.91 2.50
CA ARG A 93 -17.42 2.28 2.85
C ARG A 93 -16.54 1.10 3.25
N GLN A 94 -16.92 -0.08 2.85
CA GLN A 94 -16.11 -1.28 2.96
C GLN A 94 -16.14 -2.01 1.63
N LEU A 95 -15.08 -2.74 1.32
CA LEU A 95 -15.09 -3.70 0.23
C LEU A 95 -15.28 -5.08 0.83
N THR A 96 -16.29 -5.80 0.36
CA THR A 96 -16.64 -7.16 0.78
C THR A 96 -16.98 -8.02 -0.43
N ASP A 97 -16.98 -9.33 -0.26
CA ASP A 97 -17.42 -10.30 -1.26
C ASP A 97 -16.88 -10.03 -2.68
N ARG A 98 -17.75 -9.62 -3.61
CA ARG A 98 -17.38 -9.37 -5.01
C ARG A 98 -16.49 -8.15 -5.20
N GLU A 99 -16.58 -7.18 -4.32
CA GLU A 99 -15.74 -5.98 -4.39
C GLU A 99 -14.27 -6.28 -4.09
N LEU A 100 -13.99 -7.43 -3.45
CA LEU A 100 -12.63 -7.94 -3.22
C LEU A 100 -12.07 -8.71 -4.42
N GLU A 101 -12.86 -8.95 -5.47
CA GLU A 101 -12.39 -9.67 -6.65
C GLU A 101 -11.24 -8.93 -7.34
N ASN A 102 -10.26 -9.69 -7.80
CA ASN A 102 -9.02 -9.18 -8.42
C ASN A 102 -8.09 -8.38 -7.49
N LEU A 103 -8.40 -8.29 -6.20
CA LEU A 103 -7.50 -7.74 -5.22
C LEU A 103 -6.54 -8.80 -4.70
N ALA A 104 -5.28 -8.41 -4.53
CA ALA A 104 -4.23 -9.29 -4.02
C ALA A 104 -3.30 -8.53 -3.09
N ILE A 105 -2.49 -9.25 -2.34
CA ILE A 105 -1.36 -8.71 -1.61
C ILE A 105 -0.08 -9.15 -2.32
N TRP A 106 0.75 -8.18 -2.68
CA TRP A 106 2.11 -8.43 -3.12
C TRP A 106 3.05 -8.33 -1.93
N HIS A 107 3.52 -9.49 -1.48
CA HIS A 107 4.50 -9.63 -0.42
C HIS A 107 5.90 -9.75 -1.03
N ASP A 108 6.52 -8.62 -1.31
CA ASP A 108 7.90 -8.53 -1.81
C ASP A 108 8.87 -8.93 -0.68
N ARG A 109 9.16 -10.23 -0.58
CA ARG A 109 9.89 -10.83 0.55
C ARG A 109 11.37 -10.48 0.58
N ASN A 110 11.95 -10.22 -0.58
CA ASN A 110 13.36 -9.91 -0.74
C ASN A 110 13.64 -8.41 -0.99
N VAL A 111 12.58 -7.59 -1.00
CA VAL A 111 12.65 -6.13 -1.14
C VAL A 111 13.37 -5.71 -2.44
N ASN A 112 13.06 -6.39 -3.54
CA ASN A 112 13.70 -6.14 -4.83
C ASN A 112 12.82 -5.37 -5.83
N GLY A 113 11.52 -5.19 -5.53
CA GLY A 113 10.57 -4.50 -6.39
C GLY A 113 10.15 -5.28 -7.63
N GLN A 114 10.35 -6.59 -7.63
CA GLN A 114 9.94 -7.50 -8.69
C GLN A 114 8.96 -8.51 -8.13
N SER A 115 7.81 -8.66 -8.79
CA SER A 115 6.83 -9.66 -8.38
C SER A 115 7.26 -11.05 -8.85
N GLU A 116 7.78 -11.83 -7.92
CA GLU A 116 8.25 -13.20 -8.15
C GLU A 116 7.13 -14.23 -7.91
N PRO A 117 7.28 -15.47 -8.41
CA PRO A 117 6.28 -16.51 -8.20
C PRO A 117 5.95 -16.72 -6.72
N GLY A 118 4.65 -16.63 -6.38
CA GLY A 118 4.12 -16.82 -5.02
C GLY A 118 4.22 -15.60 -4.11
N GLU A 119 4.68 -14.45 -4.58
CA GLU A 119 4.68 -13.20 -3.84
C GLU A 119 3.36 -12.43 -3.97
N VAL A 120 2.73 -12.48 -5.13
CA VAL A 120 1.40 -11.89 -5.34
C VAL A 120 0.35 -12.98 -5.12
N ARG A 121 -0.51 -12.77 -4.13
CA ARG A 121 -1.52 -13.77 -3.75
C ARG A 121 -2.87 -13.09 -3.53
N PRO A 122 -3.98 -13.71 -3.99
CA PRO A 122 -5.32 -13.19 -3.78
C PRO A 122 -5.62 -12.93 -2.30
N LEU A 123 -6.48 -11.95 -2.01
CA LEU A 123 -6.90 -11.66 -0.62
C LEU A 123 -7.49 -12.88 0.09
N SER A 124 -8.15 -13.77 -0.65
CA SER A 124 -8.72 -15.03 -0.11
C SER A 124 -7.67 -15.94 0.51
N ASP A 125 -6.46 -15.98 -0.04
CA ASP A 125 -5.34 -16.77 0.49
C ASP A 125 -4.86 -16.25 1.84
N TRP A 126 -5.02 -14.96 2.06
CA TRP A 126 -4.73 -14.26 3.31
C TRP A 126 -5.91 -14.30 4.29
N ARG A 127 -7.04 -14.94 3.90
CA ARG A 127 -8.29 -14.98 4.66
C ARG A 127 -8.89 -13.61 4.93
N VAL A 128 -8.62 -12.64 4.08
CA VAL A 128 -9.25 -11.32 4.14
C VAL A 128 -10.69 -11.42 3.70
N VAL A 129 -11.60 -10.78 4.44
CA VAL A 129 -13.03 -10.77 4.16
C VAL A 129 -13.60 -9.36 4.01
N ALA A 130 -12.87 -8.33 4.46
CA ALA A 130 -13.25 -6.95 4.24
C ALA A 130 -12.02 -6.02 4.23
N LEU A 131 -12.13 -4.91 3.48
CA LEU A 131 -11.22 -3.79 3.50
C LEU A 131 -12.01 -2.51 3.77
N SER A 132 -11.58 -1.70 4.73
CA SER A 132 -12.19 -0.40 5.01
C SER A 132 -11.71 0.66 4.03
N CYS A 133 -12.64 1.44 3.50
CA CYS A 133 -12.37 2.64 2.71
C CYS A 133 -12.27 3.91 3.58
N GLU A 134 -12.60 3.82 4.87
CA GLU A 134 -12.47 4.92 5.82
C GLU A 134 -11.01 5.08 6.27
N TYR A 135 -10.60 6.33 6.44
CA TYR A 135 -9.25 6.65 6.87
C TYR A 135 -9.21 7.91 7.74
N GLU A 136 -8.14 8.01 8.48
CA GLU A 136 -7.74 9.18 9.28
C GLU A 136 -6.35 9.63 8.83
N ILE A 137 -5.94 10.83 9.21
CA ILE A 137 -4.56 11.31 9.00
C ILE A 137 -3.80 11.16 10.31
N ASP A 138 -2.63 10.56 10.25
CA ASP A 138 -1.70 10.50 11.38
C ASP A 138 -0.76 11.73 11.36
N PRO A 139 -1.04 12.76 12.18
CA PRO A 139 -0.22 13.96 12.21
C PRO A 139 1.12 13.75 12.93
N ALA A 140 1.29 12.62 13.61
CA ALA A 140 2.54 12.28 14.28
C ALA A 140 3.55 11.62 13.35
N HIS A 141 3.07 11.06 12.23
CA HIS A 141 3.97 10.50 11.22
C HIS A 141 4.67 11.63 10.44
N PRO A 142 5.99 11.49 10.12
CA PRO A 142 6.76 12.54 9.40
C PRO A 142 6.15 13.01 8.08
N ASP A 143 5.42 12.14 7.40
CA ASP A 143 4.76 12.42 6.12
C ASP A 143 3.26 12.70 6.27
N GLU A 144 2.72 12.79 7.49
CA GLU A 144 1.28 12.98 7.75
C GLU A 144 0.42 12.02 6.94
N ILE A 145 0.71 10.72 7.04
CA ILE A 145 0.10 9.69 6.20
C ILE A 145 -1.38 9.45 6.52
N ALA A 146 -2.14 9.02 5.52
CA ALA A 146 -3.46 8.45 5.75
C ALA A 146 -3.33 7.00 6.25
N TYR A 147 -4.17 6.61 7.22
CA TYR A 147 -4.25 5.25 7.72
C TYR A 147 -5.70 4.87 8.02
N SER A 148 -6.02 3.59 7.95
CA SER A 148 -7.33 3.10 8.36
C SER A 148 -7.22 2.31 9.67
N PRO A 149 -7.88 2.77 10.75
CA PRO A 149 -7.91 2.00 12.01
C PRO A 149 -8.58 0.63 11.86
N ALA A 150 -9.66 0.54 11.07
CA ALA A 150 -10.36 -0.70 10.76
C ALA A 150 -9.61 -1.52 9.71
N GLY A 151 -8.98 -0.87 8.75
CA GLY A 151 -8.07 -1.38 7.73
C GLY A 151 -8.54 -2.66 7.05
N VAL A 152 -7.97 -3.79 7.44
CA VAL A 152 -8.27 -5.12 6.90
C VAL A 152 -8.90 -6.00 7.97
N THR A 153 -10.00 -6.69 7.61
CA THR A 153 -10.67 -7.68 8.48
C THR A 153 -10.46 -9.09 7.92
N PHE A 154 -10.13 -10.02 8.80
CA PHE A 154 -9.88 -11.42 8.48
C PHE A 154 -11.07 -12.30 8.85
N ARG A 155 -11.12 -13.51 8.28
CA ARG A 155 -12.22 -14.49 8.49
C ARG A 155 -12.42 -14.89 9.95
N ASP A 156 -11.40 -14.80 10.78
CA ASP A 156 -11.49 -15.10 12.23
C ASP A 156 -12.03 -13.92 13.05
N GLY A 157 -12.41 -12.83 12.40
CA GLY A 157 -12.92 -11.61 13.02
C GLY A 157 -11.85 -10.65 13.52
N SER A 158 -10.57 -11.01 13.41
CA SER A 158 -9.48 -10.07 13.73
C SER A 158 -9.37 -8.96 12.68
N SER A 159 -8.84 -7.81 13.07
CA SER A 159 -8.56 -6.73 12.15
C SER A 159 -7.16 -6.16 12.36
N ARG A 160 -6.64 -5.47 11.36
CA ARG A 160 -5.38 -4.73 11.42
C ARG A 160 -5.52 -3.40 10.72
N GLN A 161 -4.83 -2.41 11.23
CA GLN A 161 -4.68 -1.13 10.54
C GLN A 161 -4.00 -1.33 9.18
N THR A 162 -4.29 -0.43 8.26
CA THR A 162 -3.58 -0.32 6.98
C THR A 162 -3.06 1.10 6.82
N PHE A 163 -2.06 1.29 5.99
CA PHE A 163 -1.34 2.56 5.89
C PHE A 163 -1.11 2.96 4.43
N ASP A 164 -1.29 4.24 4.13
CA ASP A 164 -0.97 4.85 2.83
C ASP A 164 0.49 5.35 2.87
N ILE A 165 1.43 4.49 2.53
CA ILE A 165 2.87 4.73 2.74
C ILE A 165 3.43 5.66 1.66
N VAL A 166 4.10 6.74 2.08
CA VAL A 166 4.75 7.65 1.15
C VAL A 166 6.08 7.06 0.66
N LEU A 167 6.18 6.85 -0.65
CA LEU A 167 7.43 6.47 -1.30
C LEU A 167 8.23 7.71 -1.64
N HIS A 168 9.46 7.76 -1.14
CA HIS A 168 10.43 8.80 -1.44
C HIS A 168 11.45 8.33 -2.46
N PRO A 169 11.90 9.20 -3.40
CA PRO A 169 13.06 8.88 -4.23
C PRO A 169 14.27 8.58 -3.35
N ALA A 170 14.90 7.42 -3.54
CA ALA A 170 16.08 7.02 -2.76
C ALA A 170 17.25 7.98 -2.98
N GLY A 171 18.00 8.24 -1.90
CA GLY A 171 19.12 9.19 -1.92
C GLY A 171 18.73 10.62 -1.52
N ARG A 172 17.47 10.88 -1.22
CA ARG A 172 17.06 12.13 -0.59
C ARG A 172 17.16 11.93 0.92
N ALA A 173 18.18 12.47 1.56
CA ALA A 173 18.27 12.50 3.01
C ALA A 173 16.97 13.09 3.58
N LEU A 174 16.21 12.29 4.33
CA LEU A 174 15.11 12.82 5.12
C LEU A 174 15.75 13.81 6.09
N SER A 175 15.42 15.09 5.96
CA SER A 175 15.87 16.10 6.90
C SER A 175 15.12 15.89 8.22
N HIS A 176 15.58 14.94 9.00
CA HIS A 176 15.17 14.78 10.39
C HIS A 176 15.75 15.97 11.16
N THR A 177 14.98 17.03 11.28
CA THR A 177 15.24 18.05 12.28
C THR A 177 14.54 17.55 13.56
N PRO A 178 15.27 17.06 14.57
CA PRO A 178 14.63 16.69 15.82
C PRO A 178 13.99 17.93 16.43
N PRO A 179 12.83 17.80 17.13
CA PRO A 179 12.19 18.92 17.78
C PRO A 179 13.19 19.54 18.78
N ARG A 180 13.42 20.85 18.65
CA ARG A 180 14.22 21.60 19.63
C ARG A 180 13.51 21.51 20.98
N ARG A 181 14.23 21.02 21.99
CA ARG A 181 13.81 21.05 23.39
C ARG A 181 13.65 22.48 23.90
#